data_c9c38480a1419a8c1cb4bd6eab534e43
#
_entry.id   c9c38480a1419a8c1cb4bd6eab534e43
#
_cell.length_a   1.000
_cell.length_b   1.000
_cell.length_c   1.000
_cell.angle_alpha   90.00
_cell.angle_beta   90.00
_cell.angle_gamma   90.00
#
_symmetry.space_group_name_H-M   'P 1'
#
loop_
_entity.id
_entity.type
_entity.pdbx_description
1 polymer ?
#
loop_
_entity_poly.entity_id
_entity_poly.type
_entity_poly.pdbx_seq_one_letter_code
_entity_poly.pdbx_strand_id
1 'polypeptide(L)'
;MAEIKNIDELRADYPELIDSVEKAAQANGCNAERERIRGIEAIEAAIGDKALVDSAKYGEKPMTAEQLAFAAMKAQASIGANMLNSLDADAAGSGASDVDASPAAPTEPQETDDDKAEKLLLGAVNKMKEGK
;
A
#
# COMPACT_ATOMS: atom_id res chain seq x y z
N MET A 1 28.46 16.59 -54.56
CA MET A 1 27.66 16.93 -53.34
C MET A 1 28.59 17.53 -52.32
N ALA A 2 28.29 18.68 -51.82
CA ALA A 2 29.04 19.25 -50.69
C ALA A 2 28.85 18.32 -49.47
N GLU A 3 29.95 17.93 -48.84
CA GLU A 3 29.92 17.15 -47.60
C GLU A 3 29.54 18.06 -46.45
N ILE A 4 28.33 17.90 -45.93
CA ILE A 4 27.81 18.69 -44.79
C ILE A 4 28.47 18.15 -43.53
N LYS A 5 29.25 18.98 -42.83
CA LYS A 5 30.07 18.57 -41.69
C LYS A 5 29.48 19.00 -40.33
N ASN A 6 28.54 19.96 -40.33
CA ASN A 6 27.95 20.45 -39.14
C ASN A 6 26.51 20.94 -39.39
N ILE A 7 25.77 21.22 -38.29
CA ILE A 7 24.38 21.64 -38.35
C ILE A 7 24.19 23.04 -38.90
N ASP A 8 25.20 23.90 -38.76
CA ASP A 8 25.12 25.28 -39.25
C ASP A 8 25.22 25.29 -40.79
N GLU A 9 26.06 24.46 -41.37
CA GLU A 9 26.12 24.27 -42.83
C GLU A 9 24.80 23.67 -43.35
N LEU A 10 24.26 22.67 -42.67
CA LEU A 10 22.96 22.10 -43.00
C LEU A 10 21.83 23.12 -42.97
N ARG A 11 21.84 24.01 -41.98
CA ARG A 11 20.85 25.09 -41.84
C ARG A 11 20.99 26.13 -42.92
N ALA A 12 22.22 26.45 -43.34
CA ALA A 12 22.47 27.38 -44.42
C ALA A 12 22.04 26.83 -45.78
N ASP A 13 22.29 25.55 -46.04
CA ASP A 13 22.01 24.93 -47.33
C ASP A 13 20.53 24.49 -47.45
N TYR A 14 19.90 24.10 -46.35
CA TYR A 14 18.54 23.55 -46.31
C TYR A 14 17.66 24.14 -45.21
N PRO A 15 17.45 25.46 -45.18
CA PRO A 15 16.76 26.14 -44.08
C PRO A 15 15.32 25.62 -43.88
N GLU A 16 14.56 25.42 -44.99
CA GLU A 16 13.18 24.95 -44.90
C GLU A 16 13.05 23.53 -44.35
N LEU A 17 14.01 22.67 -44.66
CA LEU A 17 14.06 21.31 -44.15
C LEU A 17 14.33 21.29 -42.64
N ILE A 18 15.29 22.10 -42.19
CA ILE A 18 15.62 22.25 -40.78
C ILE A 18 14.44 22.82 -40.00
N ASP A 19 13.81 23.89 -40.50
CA ASP A 19 12.59 24.47 -39.89
C ASP A 19 11.47 23.42 -39.75
N SER A 20 11.28 22.57 -40.77
CA SER A 20 10.29 21.51 -40.74
C SER A 20 10.61 20.46 -39.65
N VAL A 21 11.88 20.04 -39.55
CA VAL A 21 12.34 19.09 -38.54
C VAL A 21 12.23 19.67 -37.13
N GLU A 22 12.62 20.93 -36.93
CA GLU A 22 12.53 21.62 -35.62
C GLU A 22 11.07 21.75 -35.17
N LYS A 23 10.15 22.12 -36.06
CA LYS A 23 8.69 22.19 -35.76
C LYS A 23 8.12 20.81 -35.44
N ALA A 24 8.52 19.77 -36.19
CA ALA A 24 8.08 18.41 -35.93
C ALA A 24 8.62 17.90 -34.60
N ALA A 25 9.89 18.13 -34.29
CA ALA A 25 10.52 17.75 -33.03
C ALA A 25 9.85 18.46 -31.83
N GLN A 26 9.57 19.76 -31.96
CA GLN A 26 8.86 20.53 -30.92
C GLN A 26 7.45 20.03 -30.69
N ALA A 27 6.69 19.74 -31.75
CA ALA A 27 5.34 19.21 -31.65
C ALA A 27 5.33 17.82 -30.98
N ASN A 28 6.27 16.95 -31.37
CA ASN A 28 6.42 15.63 -30.79
C ASN A 28 6.80 15.71 -29.30
N GLY A 29 7.73 16.59 -28.94
CA GLY A 29 8.12 16.83 -27.55
C GLY A 29 6.97 17.33 -26.69
N CYS A 30 6.20 18.32 -27.19
CA CYS A 30 5.00 18.82 -26.49
C CYS A 30 3.93 17.73 -26.31
N ASN A 31 3.70 16.91 -27.31
CA ASN A 31 2.73 15.81 -27.22
C ASN A 31 3.19 14.73 -26.24
N ALA A 32 4.45 14.33 -26.30
CA ALA A 32 5.01 13.34 -25.37
C ALA A 32 4.90 13.82 -23.90
N GLU A 33 5.19 15.10 -23.66
CA GLU A 33 5.08 15.68 -22.32
C GLU A 33 3.62 15.77 -21.83
N ARG A 34 2.69 16.12 -22.70
CA ARG A 34 1.26 16.09 -22.36
C ARG A 34 0.77 14.69 -22.02
N GLU A 35 1.20 13.69 -22.76
CA GLU A 35 0.85 12.29 -22.48
C GLU A 35 1.46 11.83 -21.16
N ARG A 36 2.70 12.21 -20.86
CA ARG A 36 3.35 11.94 -19.60
C ARG A 36 2.57 12.52 -18.41
N ILE A 37 2.20 13.80 -18.49
CA ILE A 37 1.42 14.49 -17.45
C ILE A 37 0.04 13.85 -17.28
N ARG A 38 -0.66 13.53 -18.37
CA ARG A 38 -1.94 12.83 -18.31
C ARG A 38 -1.84 11.46 -17.62
N GLY A 39 -0.77 10.72 -17.91
CA GLY A 39 -0.51 9.45 -17.23
C GLY A 39 -0.36 9.61 -15.72
N ILE A 40 0.33 10.65 -15.28
CA ILE A 40 0.47 10.98 -13.86
C ILE A 40 -0.88 11.39 -13.24
N GLU A 41 -1.65 12.24 -13.92
CA GLU A 41 -2.97 12.68 -13.45
C GLU A 41 -3.95 11.53 -13.28
N ALA A 42 -3.87 10.52 -14.15
CA ALA A 42 -4.72 9.34 -14.06
C ALA A 42 -4.50 8.51 -12.77
N ILE A 43 -3.31 8.57 -12.18
CA ILE A 43 -2.96 7.82 -10.96
C ILE A 43 -2.84 8.71 -9.71
N GLU A 44 -2.93 10.03 -9.86
CA GLU A 44 -2.76 11.03 -8.78
C GLU A 44 -3.66 10.74 -7.57
N ALA A 45 -4.94 10.44 -7.83
CA ALA A 45 -5.92 10.15 -6.78
C ALA A 45 -5.58 8.88 -5.98
N ALA A 46 -4.96 7.89 -6.63
CA ALA A 46 -4.56 6.64 -5.98
C ALA A 46 -3.29 6.80 -5.13
N ILE A 47 -2.41 7.74 -5.48
CA ILE A 47 -1.16 7.98 -4.77
C ILE A 47 -1.39 8.77 -3.48
N GLY A 48 -2.27 9.78 -3.51
CA GLY A 48 -2.63 10.59 -2.34
C GLY A 48 -1.52 11.54 -1.82
N ASP A 49 -0.27 11.39 -2.27
CA ASP A 49 0.86 12.25 -1.92
C ASP A 49 1.04 13.33 -2.98
N LYS A 50 0.48 14.50 -2.71
CA LYS A 50 0.53 15.64 -3.64
C LYS A 50 1.96 16.14 -3.88
N ALA A 51 2.82 16.13 -2.88
CA ALA A 51 4.20 16.61 -3.03
C ALA A 51 5.01 15.69 -3.96
N LEU A 52 4.81 14.39 -3.85
CA LEU A 52 5.43 13.39 -4.73
C LEU A 52 4.91 13.54 -6.17
N VAL A 53 3.60 13.76 -6.34
CA VAL A 53 2.97 14.00 -7.66
C VAL A 53 3.49 15.28 -8.31
N ASP A 54 3.54 16.38 -7.58
CA ASP A 54 4.06 17.67 -8.09
C ASP A 54 5.54 17.56 -8.48
N SER A 55 6.34 16.85 -7.68
CA SER A 55 7.74 16.56 -8.00
C SER A 55 7.90 15.71 -9.26
N ALA A 56 7.00 14.75 -9.46
CA ALA A 56 7.00 13.91 -10.67
C ALA A 56 6.60 14.70 -11.93
N LYS A 57 5.67 15.65 -11.80
CA LYS A 57 5.22 16.51 -12.91
C LYS A 57 6.27 17.58 -13.28
N TYR A 58 6.77 18.30 -12.28
CA TYR A 58 7.48 19.57 -12.47
C TYR A 58 8.85 19.63 -11.80
N GLY A 59 9.31 18.56 -11.16
CA GLY A 59 10.61 18.50 -10.50
C GLY A 59 11.79 18.53 -11.49
N GLU A 60 13.00 18.66 -10.98
CA GLU A 60 14.23 18.65 -11.79
C GLU A 60 14.43 17.34 -12.58
N LYS A 61 13.85 16.25 -12.09
CA LYS A 61 13.84 14.94 -12.73
C LYS A 61 12.39 14.47 -12.90
N PRO A 62 11.74 14.88 -14.00
CA PRO A 62 10.38 14.46 -14.28
C PRO A 62 10.28 12.93 -14.35
N MET A 63 9.22 12.38 -13.78
CA MET A 63 8.97 10.93 -13.76
C MET A 63 7.86 10.56 -14.73
N THR A 64 7.86 9.29 -15.18
CA THR A 64 6.67 8.72 -15.83
C THR A 64 5.66 8.28 -14.78
N ALA A 65 4.43 7.95 -15.20
CA ALA A 65 3.40 7.44 -14.31
C ALA A 65 3.83 6.14 -13.59
N GLU A 66 4.53 5.26 -14.29
CA GLU A 66 5.04 3.99 -13.73
C GLU A 66 6.12 4.25 -12.68
N GLN A 67 7.04 5.19 -12.95
CA GLN A 67 8.09 5.55 -12.00
C GLN A 67 7.50 6.18 -10.73
N LEU A 68 6.50 7.03 -10.89
CA LEU A 68 5.77 7.63 -9.79
C LEU A 68 5.02 6.57 -8.97
N ALA A 69 4.30 5.65 -9.62
CA ALA A 69 3.62 4.55 -8.94
C ALA A 69 4.61 3.68 -8.13
N PHE A 70 5.75 3.35 -8.72
CA PHE A 70 6.79 2.59 -8.02
C PHE A 70 7.37 3.35 -6.82
N ALA A 71 7.62 4.65 -6.96
CA ALA A 71 8.11 5.50 -5.87
C ALA A 71 7.10 5.58 -4.71
N ALA A 72 5.80 5.72 -5.03
CA ALA A 72 4.72 5.73 -4.05
C ALA A 72 4.60 4.38 -3.31
N MET A 73 4.65 3.26 -4.01
CA MET A 73 4.65 1.93 -3.39
C MET A 73 5.84 1.74 -2.45
N LYS A 74 7.02 2.19 -2.85
CA LYS A 74 8.22 2.11 -2.01
C LYS A 74 8.09 2.97 -0.75
N ALA A 75 7.53 4.17 -0.87
CA ALA A 75 7.26 5.04 0.27
C ALA A 75 6.26 4.41 1.25
N GLN A 76 5.16 3.85 0.75
CA GLN A 76 4.16 3.14 1.57
C GLN A 76 4.74 1.90 2.25
N ALA A 77 5.57 1.13 1.57
CA ALA A 77 6.25 -0.03 2.17
C ALA A 77 7.16 0.38 3.34
N SER A 78 7.88 1.50 3.23
CA SER A 78 8.72 2.01 4.31
C SER A 78 7.90 2.50 5.51
N ILE A 79 6.75 3.15 5.25
CA ILE A 79 5.81 3.58 6.29
C ILE A 79 5.24 2.34 7.01
N GLY A 80 4.81 1.32 6.27
CA GLY A 80 4.32 0.07 6.84
C GLY A 80 5.35 -0.63 7.72
N ALA A 81 6.60 -0.71 7.29
CA ALA A 81 7.69 -1.27 8.08
C ALA A 81 7.93 -0.48 9.38
N ASN A 82 7.90 0.85 9.32
CA ASN A 82 8.04 1.71 10.50
C ASN A 82 6.87 1.55 11.48
N MET A 83 5.64 1.42 10.98
CA MET A 83 4.46 1.15 11.81
C MET A 83 4.56 -0.21 12.51
N LEU A 84 4.99 -1.26 11.81
CA LEU A 84 5.21 -2.58 12.41
C LEU A 84 6.27 -2.54 13.50
N ASN A 85 7.39 -1.87 13.27
CA ASN A 85 8.44 -1.70 14.27
C ASN A 85 7.93 -0.91 15.50
N SER A 86 7.08 0.09 15.31
CA SER A 86 6.48 0.86 16.41
C SER A 86 5.51 0.01 17.22
N LEU A 87 4.69 -0.82 16.56
CA LEU A 87 3.78 -1.75 17.21
C LEU A 87 4.54 -2.82 18.02
N ASP A 88 5.63 -3.32 17.48
CA ASP A 88 6.48 -4.32 18.13
C ASP A 88 7.16 -3.72 19.39
N ALA A 89 7.65 -2.49 19.28
CA ALA A 89 8.20 -1.75 20.43
C ALA A 89 7.15 -1.46 21.50
N ASP A 90 5.93 -1.12 21.10
CA ASP A 90 4.81 -0.84 22.00
C ASP A 90 4.32 -2.13 22.69
N ALA A 91 4.25 -3.25 21.95
CA ALA A 91 3.95 -4.58 22.50
C ALA A 91 5.00 -5.03 23.52
N ALA A 92 6.28 -4.80 23.22
CA ALA A 92 7.37 -5.10 24.16
C ALA A 92 7.32 -4.20 25.41
N GLY A 93 6.98 -2.91 25.24
CA GLY A 93 6.87 -1.95 26.34
C GLY A 93 5.66 -2.16 27.23
N SER A 94 4.55 -2.63 26.67
CA SER A 94 3.29 -2.90 27.40
C SER A 94 3.23 -4.31 28.02
N GLY A 95 4.17 -5.18 27.73
CA GLY A 95 4.15 -6.60 28.14
C GLY A 95 3.10 -7.43 27.40
N ALA A 96 2.51 -6.91 26.32
CA ALA A 96 1.52 -7.61 25.54
C ALA A 96 2.08 -8.84 24.82
N SER A 97 3.40 -8.88 24.59
CA SER A 97 4.10 -10.05 24.05
C SER A 97 4.20 -11.22 25.04
N ASP A 98 4.01 -10.98 26.34
CA ASP A 98 4.05 -12.01 27.39
C ASP A 98 2.67 -12.62 27.68
N VAL A 99 1.63 -12.16 27.00
CA VAL A 99 0.32 -12.80 27.07
C VAL A 99 0.38 -14.09 26.29
N ASP A 100 0.72 -15.18 26.99
CA ASP A 100 0.60 -16.52 26.46
C ASP A 100 -0.86 -16.78 26.14
N ALA A 101 -1.19 -16.83 24.85
CA ALA A 101 -2.48 -17.26 24.34
C ALA A 101 -2.58 -18.80 24.48
N SER A 102 -2.28 -19.30 25.67
CA SER A 102 -2.67 -20.65 26.02
C SER A 102 -4.19 -20.68 26.02
N PRO A 103 -4.84 -21.44 25.14
CA PRO A 103 -6.29 -21.61 25.24
C PRO A 103 -6.52 -22.14 26.65
N ALA A 104 -7.32 -21.42 27.44
CA ALA A 104 -7.76 -21.92 28.74
C ALA A 104 -8.24 -23.33 28.49
N ALA A 105 -7.61 -24.31 29.17
CA ALA A 105 -8.09 -25.67 29.17
C ALA A 105 -9.58 -25.60 29.44
N PRO A 106 -10.43 -26.38 28.73
CA PRO A 106 -11.85 -26.37 28.98
C PRO A 106 -12.04 -26.65 30.47
N THR A 107 -12.50 -25.65 31.19
CA THR A 107 -12.87 -25.81 32.59
C THR A 107 -13.98 -26.83 32.57
N GLU A 108 -13.73 -28.01 33.13
CA GLU A 108 -14.83 -28.96 33.37
C GLU A 108 -15.96 -28.18 34.05
N PRO A 109 -17.22 -28.35 33.64
CA PRO A 109 -18.32 -27.61 34.24
C PRO A 109 -18.28 -27.91 35.74
N GLN A 110 -17.96 -26.89 36.54
CA GLN A 110 -18.11 -27.02 37.99
C GLN A 110 -19.58 -27.26 38.27
N GLU A 111 -19.88 -28.41 38.89
CA GLU A 111 -21.23 -28.70 39.38
C GLU A 111 -21.70 -27.51 40.23
N THR A 112 -22.72 -26.83 39.74
CA THR A 112 -23.36 -25.76 40.48
C THR A 112 -24.10 -26.31 41.70
N ASP A 113 -24.38 -25.49 42.70
CA ASP A 113 -25.13 -25.93 43.86
C ASP A 113 -26.53 -26.40 43.48
N ASP A 114 -27.06 -25.91 42.35
CA ASP A 114 -28.33 -26.37 41.76
C ASP A 114 -28.23 -27.82 41.23
N ASP A 115 -27.10 -28.18 40.55
CA ASP A 115 -26.87 -29.57 40.08
C ASP A 115 -26.76 -30.56 41.23
N LYS A 116 -26.18 -30.13 42.38
CA LYS A 116 -26.13 -30.96 43.61
C LYS A 116 -27.49 -31.13 44.24
N ALA A 117 -28.30 -30.05 44.25
CA ALA A 117 -29.67 -30.08 44.76
C ALA A 117 -30.57 -30.99 43.93
N GLU A 118 -30.44 -30.97 42.59
CA GLU A 118 -31.16 -31.85 41.67
C GLU A 118 -30.81 -33.31 41.86
N LYS A 119 -29.51 -33.66 42.01
CA LYS A 119 -29.05 -35.04 42.32
C LYS A 119 -29.58 -35.54 43.64
N LEU A 120 -29.64 -34.69 44.68
CA LEU A 120 -30.21 -35.05 45.98
C LEU A 120 -31.72 -35.33 45.93
N LEU A 121 -32.46 -34.49 45.16
CA LEU A 121 -33.90 -34.69 44.94
C LEU A 121 -34.23 -35.94 44.18
N LEU A 122 -33.50 -36.22 43.08
CA LEU A 122 -33.63 -37.45 42.30
C LEU A 122 -33.30 -38.69 43.12
N GLY A 123 -32.27 -38.66 43.96
CA GLY A 123 -31.92 -39.71 44.90
C GLY A 123 -33.01 -39.98 45.95
N ALA A 124 -33.64 -38.92 46.47
CA ALA A 124 -34.76 -39.06 47.43
C ALA A 124 -36.03 -39.67 46.80
N VAL A 125 -36.37 -39.25 45.58
CA VAL A 125 -37.52 -39.77 44.82
C VAL A 125 -37.36 -41.27 44.48
N ASN A 126 -36.14 -41.68 44.06
CA ASN A 126 -35.87 -43.12 43.77
C ASN A 126 -35.97 -43.96 45.03
N LYS A 127 -35.48 -43.46 46.16
CA LYS A 127 -35.58 -44.20 47.45
C LYS A 127 -36.99 -44.32 47.92
N MET A 128 -37.92 -43.43 47.63
CA MET A 128 -39.35 -43.52 47.92
C MET A 128 -40.05 -44.55 47.00
N LYS A 129 -39.57 -44.81 45.80
CA LYS A 129 -40.11 -45.77 44.83
C LYS A 129 -39.76 -47.25 45.16
N GLU A 130 -38.60 -47.46 45.77
CA GLU A 130 -38.13 -48.83 46.13
C GLU A 130 -38.68 -49.32 47.51
N GLY A 131 -39.38 -48.44 48.22
CA GLY A 131 -39.92 -48.80 49.57
C GLY A 131 -41.36 -49.22 49.61
N LYS A 132 -41.90 -49.81 48.49
CA LYS A 132 -43.22 -50.49 48.48
C LYS A 132 -43.14 -51.92 48.14
#